data_6f5d7676d8046657096031ef2539be7b
#
_entry.id   6f5d7676d8046657096031ef2539be7b
#
_cell.length_a   1.000
_cell.length_b   1.000
_cell.length_c   1.000
_cell.angle_alpha   90.00
_cell.angle_beta   90.00
_cell.angle_gamma   90.00
#
_symmetry.space_group_name_H-M   'P 1'
#
loop_
_entity.id
_entity.type
_entity.pdbx_description
1 polymer ?
#
loop_
_entity_poly.entity_id
_entity_poly.type
_entity_poly.pdbx_seq_one_letter_code
_entity_poly.pdbx_strand_id
1 'polypeptide(L)' 'MNKPVMLVVDDDPQVLAAVRRDLRSRYRENYVIMCASSGQEALTTLRELKSRGDSVAMLLSERRA' A
#
# COMPACT_ATOMS: atom_id res chain seq x y z
N MET A 1 -14.06 -3.57 -14.05
CA MET A 1 -13.16 -4.34 -13.21
C MET A 1 -12.22 -3.44 -12.46
N ASN A 2 -12.11 -3.66 -11.15
CA ASN A 2 -11.25 -2.83 -10.33
C ASN A 2 -9.80 -3.30 -10.42
N LYS A 3 -8.91 -2.34 -10.45
CA LYS A 3 -7.49 -2.67 -10.39
C LYS A 3 -7.16 -3.22 -9.00
N PRO A 4 -6.26 -4.17 -8.92
CA PRO A 4 -5.80 -4.62 -7.60
C PRO A 4 -5.07 -3.50 -6.88
N VAL A 5 -5.09 -3.57 -5.56
CA VAL A 5 -4.48 -2.55 -4.71
C VAL A 5 -3.13 -3.05 -4.23
N MET A 6 -2.13 -2.18 -4.29
CA MET A 6 -0.83 -2.45 -3.72
C MET A 6 -0.70 -1.59 -2.47
N LEU A 7 -0.66 -2.25 -1.31
CA LEU A 7 -0.63 -1.56 -0.02
C LEU A 7 0.76 -1.60 0.55
N VAL A 8 1.33 -0.41 0.77
CA VAL A 8 2.68 -0.27 1.29
C VAL A 8 2.62 0.20 2.74
N VAL A 9 3.36 -0.46 3.61
CA VAL A 9 3.34 -0.15 5.04
C VAL A 9 4.74 0.20 5.51
N ASP A 10 4.90 1.37 6.11
CA ASP A 10 6.16 1.80 6.70
C ASP A 10 5.87 2.92 7.68
N ASP A 11 6.60 2.96 8.78
CA ASP A 11 6.38 4.00 9.79
C ASP A 11 7.12 5.29 9.46
N ASP A 12 7.93 5.31 8.42
CA ASP A 12 8.69 6.50 8.03
C ASP A 12 7.96 7.19 6.87
N PRO A 13 7.42 8.41 7.09
CA PRO A 13 6.68 9.09 6.03
C PRO A 13 7.53 9.42 4.81
N GLN A 14 8.82 9.64 5.00
CA GLN A 14 9.68 9.93 3.86
C GLN A 14 9.89 8.70 3.00
N VAL A 15 10.02 7.55 3.65
CA VAL A 15 10.15 6.28 2.92
C VAL A 15 8.84 6.00 2.19
N LEU A 16 7.71 6.20 2.85
CA LEU A 16 6.42 5.98 2.20
C LEU A 16 6.25 6.85 0.97
N ALA A 17 6.63 8.11 1.08
CA ALA A 17 6.49 9.03 -0.05
C ALA A 17 7.36 8.60 -1.22
N ALA A 18 8.59 8.18 -0.95
CA ALA A 18 9.51 7.76 -2.00
C ALA A 18 9.03 6.47 -2.67
N VAL A 19 8.63 5.49 -1.86
CA VAL A 19 8.17 4.21 -2.39
C VAL A 19 6.89 4.40 -3.20
N ARG A 20 5.98 5.21 -2.66
CA ARG A 20 4.72 5.47 -3.35
C ARG A 20 4.95 6.11 -4.71
N ARG A 21 5.83 7.08 -4.77
CA ARG A 21 6.15 7.75 -6.03
C ARG A 21 6.73 6.75 -7.03
N ASP A 22 7.65 5.92 -6.57
CA ASP A 22 8.29 4.95 -7.43
C ASP A 22 7.30 3.92 -7.95
N LEU A 23 6.44 3.41 -7.06
CA LEU A 23 5.47 2.41 -7.45
C LEU A 23 4.42 2.99 -8.38
N ARG A 24 3.98 4.21 -8.12
CA ARG A 24 2.99 4.83 -9.00
C ARG A 24 3.58 5.07 -10.39
N SER A 25 4.84 5.41 -10.44
CA SER A 25 5.49 5.61 -11.72
C SER A 25 5.53 4.33 -12.55
N ARG A 26 5.70 3.18 -11.88
CA ARG A 26 5.87 1.91 -12.57
C ARG A 26 4.57 1.15 -12.76
N TYR A 27 3.64 1.24 -11.80
CA TYR A 27 2.52 0.31 -11.75
C TYR A 27 1.15 0.97 -11.75
N ARG A 28 1.07 2.29 -11.85
CA ARG A 28 -0.23 2.96 -11.70
C ARG A 28 -1.28 2.52 -12.70
N GLU A 29 -0.84 2.01 -13.84
CA GLU A 29 -1.80 1.58 -14.86
C GLU A 29 -2.46 0.26 -14.50
N ASN A 30 -1.76 -0.55 -13.72
CA ASN A 30 -2.25 -1.87 -13.36
C ASN A 30 -2.66 -2.01 -11.90
N TYR A 31 -2.27 -1.05 -11.06
CA TYR A 31 -2.50 -1.11 -9.63
C TYR A 31 -2.91 0.22 -9.07
N VAL A 32 -3.67 0.16 -7.99
CA VAL A 32 -3.92 1.33 -7.15
C VAL A 32 -2.93 1.27 -6.01
N ILE A 33 -2.16 2.34 -5.81
CA ILE A 33 -1.13 2.34 -4.76
C ILE A 33 -1.68 3.05 -3.53
N MET A 34 -1.66 2.36 -2.40
CA MET A 34 -2.10 2.91 -1.13
C MET A 34 -0.98 2.73 -0.11
N CYS A 35 -0.96 3.62 0.88
CA CYS A 35 0.07 3.60 1.91
C CYS A 35 -0.55 3.62 3.29
N ALA A 36 0.12 2.97 4.22
CA ALA A 36 -0.27 2.99 5.62
C ALA A 36 0.98 3.24 6.44
N SER A 37 0.85 4.02 7.50
CA SER A 37 2.00 4.40 8.33
C SER A 37 2.19 3.47 9.53
N SER A 38 1.29 2.53 9.72
CA SER A 38 1.40 1.58 10.82
C SER A 38 0.71 0.28 10.44
N GLY A 39 1.03 -0.78 11.18
CA GLY A 39 0.38 -2.05 10.95
C GLY A 39 -1.11 -1.99 11.22
N GLN A 40 -1.51 -1.22 12.22
CA GLN A 40 -2.92 -1.08 12.56
C GLN A 40 -3.69 -0.38 11.45
N GLU A 41 -3.12 0.69 10.92
CA GLU A 41 -3.73 1.39 9.81
C GLU A 41 -3.83 0.48 8.58
N ALA A 42 -2.79 -0.32 8.37
CA ALA A 42 -2.79 -1.26 7.26
C ALA A 42 -3.90 -2.30 7.42
N LEU A 43 -4.10 -2.81 8.64
CA LEU A 43 -5.16 -3.77 8.89
C LEU A 43 -6.53 -3.18 8.63
N THR A 44 -6.76 -1.96 9.07
CA THR A 44 -8.03 -1.28 8.84
C THR A 44 -8.29 -1.13 7.35
N THR A 45 -7.29 -0.67 6.63
CA THR A 45 -7.40 -0.50 5.18
C THR A 45 -7.66 -1.84 4.50
N LEU A 46 -6.94 -2.86 4.93
CA LEU A 46 -7.08 -4.19 4.35
C LEU A 46 -8.49 -4.73 4.54
N ARG A 47 -9.06 -4.52 5.72
CA ARG A 47 -10.43 -4.97 5.98
C ARG A 47 -11.42 -4.28 5.07
N GLU A 48 -11.25 -2.97 4.90
CA GLU A 48 -12.15 -2.23 4.03
C GLU A 48 -12.06 -2.70 2.60
N LEU A 49 -10.85 -2.95 2.13
CA LEU A 49 -10.65 -3.39 0.76
C LEU A 49 -11.24 -4.78 0.54
N LYS A 50 -11.03 -5.67 1.49
CA LYS A 50 -11.59 -7.02 1.40
C LYS A 50 -13.10 -6.98 1.46
N SER A 51 -13.65 -6.10 2.26
CA SER A 51 -15.11 -5.94 2.35
C SER A 51 -15.71 -5.54 1.02
N ARG A 52 -14.98 -4.80 0.21
CA ARG A 52 -15.43 -4.37 -1.10
C ARG A 52 -15.07 -5.37 -2.20
N GLY A 53 -14.39 -6.44 -1.85
CA GLY A 53 -14.01 -7.45 -2.83
C GLY A 53 -12.78 -7.11 -3.64
N ASP A 54 -11.97 -6.15 -3.20
CA ASP A 54 -10.77 -5.77 -3.90
C ASP A 54 -9.64 -6.77 -3.65
N SER A 55 -8.81 -6.97 -4.66
CA SER A 55 -7.61 -7.77 -4.52
C SER A 55 -6.49 -6.89 -3.98
N VAL A 56 -5.76 -7.40 -3.00
CA VAL A 56 -4.71 -6.62 -2.34
C VAL A 56 -3.41 -7.38 -2.32
N ALA A 57 -2.34 -6.71 -2.78
CA ALA A 57 -0.97 -7.18 -2.58
C ALA A 57 -0.36 -6.26 -1.54
N MET A 58 0.19 -6.83 -0.46
CA MET A 58 0.75 -6.04 0.62
C MET A 58 2.27 -6.07 0.57
N LEU A 59 2.87 -4.88 0.64
CA LEU A 59 4.30 -4.73 0.70
C LEU A 59 4.68 -4.15 2.05
N LEU A 60 5.51 -4.87 2.77
CA LEU A 60 6.01 -4.39 4.05
C LEU A 60 7.42 -3.85 3.84
N SER A 61 7.61 -2.60 4.23
CA SER A 61 8.91 -1.99 4.17
C SER A 61 9.50 -2.08 5.57
N GLU A 62 10.55 -2.85 5.72
CA GLU A 62 11.15 -3.07 7.00
C GLU A 62 12.37 -2.20 7.15
N ARG A 63 12.37 -1.38 8.17
CA ARG A 63 13.52 -0.54 8.45
C ARG A 63 14.28 -1.10 9.62
N ARG A 64 15.56 -1.18 9.42
CA ARG A 64 16.41 -1.59 10.50
C ARG A 64 17.07 -0.41 11.15
N ALA A 65 16.97 -0.37 12.42
CA ALA A 65 17.59 0.71 13.18
C ALA A 65 19.10 0.56 13.16
#